data_b01f77626387e5aba6538c5e316f826a
#
_entry.id   b01f77626387e5aba6538c5e316f826a
#
_cell.length_a   1.000
_cell.length_b   1.000
_cell.length_c   1.000
_cell.angle_alpha   90.00
_cell.angle_beta   90.00
_cell.angle_gamma   90.00
#
_symmetry.space_group_name_H-M   'P 1'
#
loop_
_entity.id
_entity.type
_entity.pdbx_description
1 polymer ?
#
loop_
_entity_poly.entity_id
_entity_poly.type
_entity_poly.pdbx_seq_one_letter_code
_entity_poly.pdbx_strand_id
1 'polypeptide(L)'
;MTLIVQKFGGTSVGSAERIVNVAKKVGEFRDQGHDVIVVVSAMSGETNRLTELAREISPQPKPRETDVLLSTGEQVTIALLAMALESEGYKAVSFTGGQIKILTDDFHTKARIKEIETTSIRNEISSGKVVIVAGFQGVDSKGNITTLGRGGSDTTAVALAAALDADECQIYTDVKGVYTTDPRVVEDAKLLSNITFEEMLELSSLGAKVLQIRAVEFAGKYKVPLRVLSSFEAGPGTLINVEGGSSMEEPAIAGIAFERDEAKLNISGVPDIPGIAYKVIGPVSEAGIEVDVIVQSAAADGTNDISFTVKRADCDSTKSILDSLVSDLKAKKVALDKKVCKVSLVGVGMRSHAGIASEMFKTLAKEGINIQLITTSEIKISVVIEEKYLELAVRSLHSTFDLGDPNFNGEGK
;
A
#
# COMPACT_ATOMS: atom_id res chain seq x y z
N MET A 1 3.18 -28.34 13.49
CA MET A 1 3.90 -27.68 12.38
C MET A 1 3.09 -26.46 12.00
N THR A 2 3.68 -25.30 11.98
CA THR A 2 3.01 -24.07 11.51
C THR A 2 3.29 -23.89 10.04
N LEU A 3 2.28 -23.44 9.28
CA LEU A 3 2.41 -23.08 7.87
C LEU A 3 2.65 -21.58 7.75
N ILE A 4 3.78 -21.21 7.16
CA ILE A 4 4.17 -19.81 6.95
C ILE A 4 4.23 -19.52 5.46
N VAL A 5 3.59 -18.42 5.04
CA VAL A 5 3.74 -17.90 3.68
C VAL A 5 4.69 -16.71 3.75
N GLN A 6 5.81 -16.79 3.04
CA GLN A 6 6.83 -15.73 2.98
C GLN A 6 6.82 -15.08 1.60
N LYS A 7 6.73 -13.75 1.55
CA LYS A 7 6.85 -13.01 0.29
C LYS A 7 8.14 -12.19 0.28
N PHE A 8 8.91 -12.32 -0.80
CA PHE A 8 10.11 -11.52 -1.02
C PHE A 8 9.92 -10.57 -2.21
N GLY A 9 10.13 -9.28 -1.97
CA GLY A 9 10.04 -8.24 -2.99
C GLY A 9 11.20 -8.24 -3.99
N GLY A 10 11.09 -7.48 -5.07
CA GLY A 10 12.11 -7.42 -6.12
C GLY A 10 13.48 -6.99 -5.64
N THR A 11 13.58 -6.12 -4.65
CA THR A 11 14.85 -5.74 -4.00
C THR A 11 15.48 -6.90 -3.24
N SER A 12 14.66 -7.77 -2.64
CA SER A 12 15.11 -8.95 -1.90
C SER A 12 15.69 -10.04 -2.80
N VAL A 13 15.25 -10.12 -4.06
CA VAL A 13 15.66 -11.10 -5.07
C VAL A 13 16.40 -10.44 -6.26
N GLY A 14 16.94 -9.25 -6.08
CA GLY A 14 17.50 -8.40 -7.13
C GLY A 14 18.86 -8.85 -7.70
N SER A 15 19.48 -9.89 -7.13
CA SER A 15 20.72 -10.50 -7.64
C SER A 15 20.80 -11.98 -7.22
N ALA A 16 21.67 -12.75 -7.87
CA ALA A 16 21.91 -14.15 -7.51
C ALA A 16 22.34 -14.29 -6.03
N GLU A 17 23.21 -13.42 -5.54
CA GLU A 17 23.64 -13.38 -4.13
C GLU A 17 22.43 -13.17 -3.18
N ARG A 18 21.54 -12.24 -3.50
CA ARG A 18 20.33 -11.98 -2.71
C ARG A 18 19.40 -13.18 -2.72
N ILE A 19 19.24 -13.87 -3.85
CA ILE A 19 18.43 -15.10 -3.95
C ILE A 19 19.00 -16.20 -3.06
N VAL A 20 20.32 -16.37 -3.01
CA VAL A 20 20.99 -17.32 -2.09
C VAL A 20 20.71 -16.93 -0.63
N ASN A 21 20.78 -15.64 -0.29
CA ASN A 21 20.45 -15.17 1.06
C ASN A 21 18.98 -15.42 1.43
N VAL A 22 18.06 -15.28 0.48
CA VAL A 22 16.65 -15.66 0.66
C VAL A 22 16.53 -17.17 0.89
N ALA A 23 17.24 -17.99 0.12
CA ALA A 23 17.21 -19.45 0.31
C ALA A 23 17.70 -19.87 1.70
N LYS A 24 18.77 -19.26 2.23
CA LYS A 24 19.24 -19.49 3.60
C LYS A 24 18.19 -19.10 4.64
N LYS A 25 17.59 -17.91 4.50
CA LYS A 25 16.53 -17.45 5.41
C LYS A 25 15.33 -18.39 5.41
N VAL A 26 14.88 -18.87 4.25
CA VAL A 26 13.82 -19.87 4.14
C VAL A 26 14.22 -21.19 4.80
N GLY A 27 15.49 -21.62 4.62
CA GLY A 27 16.04 -22.80 5.24
C GLY A 27 16.00 -22.76 6.77
N GLU A 28 16.31 -21.61 7.39
CA GLU A 28 16.23 -21.42 8.85
C GLU A 28 14.83 -21.74 9.39
N PHE A 29 13.77 -21.38 8.68
CA PHE A 29 12.39 -21.70 9.06
C PHE A 29 12.09 -23.19 8.89
N ARG A 30 12.59 -23.82 7.83
CA ARG A 30 12.47 -25.27 7.65
C ARG A 30 13.17 -26.04 8.74
N ASP A 31 14.36 -25.62 9.16
CA ASP A 31 15.15 -26.24 10.24
C ASP A 31 14.43 -26.12 11.61
N GLN A 32 13.64 -25.06 11.80
CA GLN A 32 12.76 -24.90 12.95
C GLN A 32 11.48 -25.77 12.90
N GLY A 33 11.29 -26.52 11.82
CA GLY A 33 10.15 -27.44 11.66
C GLY A 33 8.89 -26.80 11.09
N HIS A 34 8.98 -25.60 10.48
CA HIS A 34 7.84 -24.96 9.83
C HIS A 34 7.67 -25.46 8.39
N ASP A 35 6.44 -25.52 7.92
CA ASP A 35 6.14 -25.62 6.51
C ASP A 35 6.17 -24.22 5.88
N VAL A 36 6.86 -24.09 4.73
CA VAL A 36 7.10 -22.78 4.11
C VAL A 36 6.65 -22.76 2.66
N ILE A 37 5.85 -21.75 2.34
CA ILE A 37 5.54 -21.35 0.96
C ILE A 37 6.21 -20.01 0.72
N VAL A 38 6.89 -19.87 -0.41
CA VAL A 38 7.59 -18.64 -0.77
C VAL A 38 6.96 -18.03 -2.00
N VAL A 39 6.54 -16.78 -1.91
CA VAL A 39 6.09 -15.97 -3.04
C VAL A 39 7.17 -14.96 -3.41
N VAL A 40 7.60 -14.94 -4.66
CA VAL A 40 8.62 -13.99 -5.11
C VAL A 40 8.10 -13.04 -6.18
N SER A 41 8.61 -11.83 -6.16
CA SER A 41 8.48 -10.86 -7.25
C SER A 41 9.56 -11.09 -8.32
N ALA A 42 9.40 -10.46 -9.47
CA ALA A 42 10.49 -10.31 -10.44
C ALA A 42 11.69 -9.58 -9.80
N MET A 43 12.87 -9.75 -10.34
CA MET A 43 14.07 -9.01 -9.93
C MET A 43 13.83 -7.50 -10.03
N SER A 44 14.47 -6.73 -9.15
CA SER A 44 14.32 -5.26 -9.15
C SER A 44 14.60 -4.65 -10.54
N GLY A 45 13.66 -3.82 -11.03
CA GLY A 45 13.76 -3.17 -12.34
C GLY A 45 13.26 -4.01 -13.52
N GLU A 46 13.10 -5.32 -13.38
CA GLU A 46 12.74 -6.21 -14.49
C GLU A 46 11.35 -5.92 -15.08
N THR A 47 10.35 -5.70 -14.25
CA THR A 47 9.01 -5.32 -14.70
C THR A 47 9.01 -4.02 -15.51
N ASN A 48 9.81 -3.03 -15.08
CA ASN A 48 9.96 -1.77 -15.81
C ASN A 48 10.65 -2.00 -17.16
N ARG A 49 11.76 -2.76 -17.16
CA ARG A 49 12.49 -3.11 -18.40
C ARG A 49 11.57 -3.80 -19.43
N LEU A 50 10.78 -4.77 -18.98
CA LEU A 50 9.83 -5.47 -19.86
C LEU A 50 8.72 -4.53 -20.36
N THR A 51 8.24 -3.63 -19.52
CA THR A 51 7.25 -2.62 -19.91
C THR A 51 7.80 -1.66 -20.96
N GLU A 52 9.05 -1.22 -20.84
CA GLU A 52 9.73 -0.37 -21.81
C GLU A 52 9.89 -1.09 -23.14
N LEU A 53 10.35 -2.35 -23.14
CA LEU A 53 10.44 -3.16 -24.36
C LEU A 53 9.09 -3.29 -25.08
N ALA A 54 8.00 -3.48 -24.33
CA ALA A 54 6.66 -3.54 -24.91
C ALA A 54 6.31 -2.21 -25.61
N ARG A 55 6.66 -1.09 -24.98
CA ARG A 55 6.41 0.26 -25.53
C ARG A 55 7.27 0.61 -26.74
N GLU A 56 8.50 0.10 -26.82
CA GLU A 56 9.36 0.24 -28.00
C GLU A 56 8.74 -0.45 -29.23
N ILE A 57 8.05 -1.57 -29.04
CA ILE A 57 7.37 -2.30 -30.12
C ILE A 57 6.02 -1.65 -30.46
N SER A 58 5.27 -1.19 -29.44
CA SER A 58 3.95 -0.58 -29.61
C SER A 58 3.73 0.48 -28.54
N PRO A 59 3.39 1.74 -28.91
CA PRO A 59 3.07 2.79 -27.95
C PRO A 59 1.89 2.44 -27.03
N GLN A 60 0.99 1.56 -27.50
CA GLN A 60 -0.16 1.07 -26.75
C GLN A 60 -0.24 -0.47 -26.91
N PRO A 61 0.58 -1.24 -26.17
CA PRO A 61 0.56 -2.69 -26.26
C PRO A 61 -0.77 -3.24 -25.73
N LYS A 62 -1.26 -4.32 -26.35
CA LYS A 62 -2.50 -4.96 -25.88
C LYS A 62 -2.32 -5.51 -24.46
N PRO A 63 -3.24 -5.25 -23.55
CA PRO A 63 -3.14 -5.66 -22.15
C PRO A 63 -2.86 -7.16 -21.96
N ARG A 64 -3.52 -8.04 -22.75
CA ARG A 64 -3.28 -9.47 -22.70
C ARG A 64 -1.82 -9.86 -23.00
N GLU A 65 -1.22 -9.28 -24.04
CA GLU A 65 0.17 -9.59 -24.40
C GLU A 65 1.16 -8.96 -23.41
N THR A 66 0.77 -7.82 -22.81
CA THR A 66 1.52 -7.22 -21.71
C THR A 66 1.57 -8.17 -20.51
N ASP A 67 0.47 -8.79 -20.13
CA ASP A 67 0.42 -9.77 -19.03
C ASP A 67 1.34 -10.97 -19.32
N VAL A 68 1.30 -11.52 -20.53
CA VAL A 68 2.20 -12.61 -20.93
C VAL A 68 3.66 -12.20 -20.78
N LEU A 69 4.02 -11.02 -21.26
CA LEU A 69 5.40 -10.51 -21.18
C LEU A 69 5.82 -10.31 -19.72
N LEU A 70 5.04 -9.57 -18.94
CA LEU A 70 5.40 -9.22 -17.56
C LEU A 70 5.50 -10.46 -16.66
N SER A 71 4.66 -11.48 -16.87
CA SER A 71 4.68 -12.71 -16.06
C SER A 71 5.99 -13.49 -16.14
N THR A 72 6.82 -13.24 -17.14
CA THR A 72 8.12 -13.94 -17.31
C THR A 72 9.12 -13.54 -16.23
N GLY A 73 9.01 -12.35 -15.66
CA GLY A 73 9.93 -11.87 -14.62
C GLY A 73 9.95 -12.76 -13.39
N GLU A 74 8.78 -13.12 -12.86
CA GLU A 74 8.65 -14.00 -11.71
C GLU A 74 9.00 -15.44 -12.04
N GLN A 75 8.84 -15.89 -13.29
CA GLN A 75 9.25 -17.24 -13.71
C GLN A 75 10.77 -17.41 -13.60
N VAL A 76 11.53 -16.38 -13.87
CA VAL A 76 12.99 -16.40 -13.65
C VAL A 76 13.30 -16.56 -12.15
N THR A 77 12.70 -15.76 -11.30
CA THR A 77 13.02 -15.73 -9.86
C THR A 77 12.58 -17.00 -9.12
N ILE A 78 11.42 -17.61 -9.46
CA ILE A 78 11.00 -18.87 -8.83
C ILE A 78 11.96 -20.01 -9.16
N ALA A 79 12.44 -20.07 -10.41
CA ALA A 79 13.37 -21.11 -10.84
C ALA A 79 14.73 -20.95 -10.15
N LEU A 80 15.27 -19.73 -10.11
CA LEU A 80 16.56 -19.44 -9.45
C LEU A 80 16.49 -19.71 -7.94
N LEU A 81 15.39 -19.37 -7.27
CA LEU A 81 15.23 -19.64 -5.85
C LEU A 81 15.10 -21.15 -5.56
N ALA A 82 14.40 -21.90 -6.42
CA ALA A 82 14.34 -23.36 -6.30
C ALA A 82 15.75 -23.98 -6.39
N MET A 83 16.53 -23.58 -7.38
CA MET A 83 17.93 -24.05 -7.54
C MET A 83 18.78 -23.67 -6.32
N ALA A 84 18.61 -22.46 -5.77
CA ALA A 84 19.36 -22.03 -4.60
C ALA A 84 19.00 -22.84 -3.34
N LEU A 85 17.71 -23.14 -3.11
CA LEU A 85 17.26 -23.99 -2.01
C LEU A 85 17.79 -25.42 -2.15
N GLU A 86 17.77 -26.00 -3.34
CA GLU A 86 18.34 -27.33 -3.59
C GLU A 86 19.85 -27.36 -3.34
N SER A 87 20.56 -26.30 -3.71
CA SER A 87 21.99 -26.14 -3.43
C SER A 87 22.32 -26.05 -1.93
N GLU A 88 21.40 -25.50 -1.13
CA GLU A 88 21.50 -25.43 0.33
C GLU A 88 20.98 -26.73 1.01
N GLY A 89 20.53 -27.73 0.24
CA GLY A 89 20.11 -29.04 0.73
C GLY A 89 18.61 -29.19 1.01
N TYR A 90 17.79 -28.20 0.67
CA TYR A 90 16.34 -28.22 0.86
C TYR A 90 15.63 -28.68 -0.40
N LYS A 91 14.69 -29.62 -0.28
CA LYS A 91 13.82 -30.00 -1.40
C LYS A 91 12.89 -28.81 -1.74
N ALA A 92 12.85 -28.42 -2.99
CA ALA A 92 12.06 -27.29 -3.44
C ALA A 92 11.29 -27.60 -4.74
N VAL A 93 10.21 -26.89 -4.98
CA VAL A 93 9.45 -26.94 -6.24
C VAL A 93 8.86 -25.56 -6.53
N SER A 94 8.97 -25.14 -7.79
CA SER A 94 8.45 -23.85 -8.23
C SER A 94 7.20 -24.00 -9.08
N PHE A 95 6.25 -23.07 -8.94
CA PHE A 95 5.00 -23.01 -9.69
C PHE A 95 4.73 -21.59 -10.20
N THR A 96 4.25 -21.52 -11.43
CA THR A 96 3.58 -20.31 -11.94
C THR A 96 2.15 -20.22 -11.40
N GLY A 97 1.54 -19.04 -11.46
CA GLY A 97 0.14 -18.87 -11.06
C GLY A 97 -0.84 -19.76 -11.84
N GLY A 98 -0.52 -20.07 -13.11
CA GLY A 98 -1.33 -20.97 -13.94
C GLY A 98 -1.24 -22.42 -13.50
N GLN A 99 -0.06 -22.91 -13.09
CA GLN A 99 0.14 -24.30 -12.66
C GLN A 99 -0.62 -24.64 -11.37
N ILE A 100 -0.76 -23.68 -10.46
CA ILE A 100 -1.56 -23.83 -9.23
C ILE A 100 -2.96 -23.21 -9.34
N LYS A 101 -3.37 -22.85 -10.57
CA LYS A 101 -4.69 -22.30 -10.88
C LYS A 101 -5.10 -21.14 -9.94
N ILE A 102 -4.28 -20.11 -9.87
CA ILE A 102 -4.74 -18.83 -9.31
C ILE A 102 -5.73 -18.25 -10.34
N LEU A 103 -7.02 -18.56 -10.16
CA LEU A 103 -8.08 -18.11 -11.05
C LEU A 103 -8.39 -16.63 -10.82
N THR A 104 -8.46 -15.88 -11.91
CA THR A 104 -8.78 -14.45 -11.90
C THR A 104 -9.97 -14.13 -12.80
N ASP A 105 -10.41 -12.88 -12.77
CA ASP A 105 -11.18 -12.31 -13.87
C ASP A 105 -10.29 -12.07 -15.10
N ASP A 106 -10.88 -11.63 -16.21
CA ASP A 106 -10.21 -11.35 -17.48
C ASP A 106 -9.84 -9.85 -17.63
N PHE A 107 -9.79 -9.10 -16.53
CA PHE A 107 -9.37 -7.71 -16.53
C PHE A 107 -7.84 -7.60 -16.53
N HIS A 108 -7.25 -7.79 -17.72
CA HIS A 108 -5.81 -7.80 -17.91
C HIS A 108 -5.11 -6.58 -17.29
N THR A 109 -3.90 -6.78 -16.78
CA THR A 109 -3.02 -5.82 -16.07
C THR A 109 -3.51 -5.39 -14.67
N LYS A 110 -4.76 -5.69 -14.30
CA LYS A 110 -5.37 -5.36 -12.98
C LYS A 110 -6.34 -6.44 -12.53
N ALA A 111 -6.07 -7.70 -12.89
CA ALA A 111 -6.95 -8.82 -12.59
C ALA A 111 -7.20 -9.01 -11.09
N ARG A 112 -8.34 -9.60 -10.76
CA ARG A 112 -8.74 -9.92 -9.39
C ARG A 112 -8.82 -11.42 -9.18
N ILE A 113 -8.19 -11.91 -8.12
CA ILE A 113 -8.22 -13.32 -7.74
C ILE A 113 -9.65 -13.68 -7.35
N LYS A 114 -10.16 -14.76 -7.93
CA LYS A 114 -11.46 -15.36 -7.63
C LYS A 114 -11.32 -16.58 -6.75
N GLU A 115 -10.36 -17.45 -7.07
CA GLU A 115 -10.17 -18.73 -6.42
C GLU A 115 -8.72 -19.20 -6.59
N ILE A 116 -8.23 -20.01 -5.65
CA ILE A 116 -6.92 -20.69 -5.72
C ILE A 116 -7.12 -22.17 -5.45
N GLU A 117 -6.62 -23.01 -6.36
CA GLU A 117 -6.60 -24.47 -6.17
C GLU A 117 -5.42 -24.85 -5.27
N THR A 118 -5.70 -25.45 -4.10
CA THR A 118 -4.67 -25.69 -3.08
C THR A 118 -4.12 -27.11 -3.04
N THR A 119 -4.74 -28.05 -3.75
CA THR A 119 -4.40 -29.49 -3.67
C THR A 119 -2.94 -29.77 -4.06
N SER A 120 -2.48 -29.19 -5.16
CA SER A 120 -1.11 -29.36 -5.63
C SER A 120 -0.10 -28.84 -4.63
N ILE A 121 -0.36 -27.66 -4.03
CA ILE A 121 0.50 -27.05 -3.02
C ILE A 121 0.56 -27.93 -1.77
N ARG A 122 -0.59 -28.37 -1.24
CA ARG A 122 -0.67 -29.22 -0.05
C ARG A 122 0.07 -30.54 -0.24
N ASN A 123 -0.01 -31.17 -1.42
CA ASN A 123 0.70 -32.40 -1.74
C ASN A 123 2.22 -32.21 -1.69
N GLU A 124 2.74 -31.13 -2.25
CA GLU A 124 4.17 -30.84 -2.24
C GLU A 124 4.69 -30.49 -0.84
N ILE A 125 3.93 -29.73 -0.05
CA ILE A 125 4.25 -29.45 1.35
C ILE A 125 4.29 -30.75 2.15
N SER A 126 3.28 -31.62 1.99
CA SER A 126 3.23 -32.93 2.68
C SER A 126 4.39 -33.84 2.33
N SER A 127 5.01 -33.66 1.16
CA SER A 127 6.23 -34.37 0.75
C SER A 127 7.51 -33.73 1.30
N GLY A 128 7.40 -32.71 2.15
CA GLY A 128 8.51 -32.02 2.82
C GLY A 128 9.24 -31.01 1.94
N LYS A 129 8.62 -30.54 0.86
CA LYS A 129 9.22 -29.54 -0.04
C LYS A 129 8.86 -28.12 0.37
N VAL A 130 9.75 -27.18 0.10
CA VAL A 130 9.45 -25.76 0.03
C VAL A 130 8.74 -25.48 -1.29
N VAL A 131 7.57 -24.88 -1.24
CA VAL A 131 6.80 -24.51 -2.43
C VAL A 131 7.07 -23.05 -2.77
N ILE A 132 7.52 -22.80 -4.01
CA ILE A 132 7.81 -21.44 -4.48
C ILE A 132 6.78 -21.06 -5.54
N VAL A 133 6.14 -19.92 -5.36
CA VAL A 133 5.07 -19.45 -6.25
C VAL A 133 5.46 -18.12 -6.87
N ALA A 134 5.28 -18.04 -8.18
CA ALA A 134 5.39 -16.76 -8.89
C ALA A 134 4.28 -15.81 -8.43
N GLY A 135 4.67 -14.70 -7.80
CA GLY A 135 3.73 -13.66 -7.43
C GLY A 135 3.18 -12.91 -8.63
N PHE A 136 2.26 -11.97 -8.41
CA PHE A 136 1.77 -11.02 -9.42
C PHE A 136 0.90 -11.62 -10.54
N GLN A 137 0.86 -12.91 -10.77
CA GLN A 137 0.23 -13.56 -11.92
C GLN A 137 -0.81 -14.60 -11.55
N GLY A 138 -1.78 -14.80 -12.44
CA GLY A 138 -2.78 -15.84 -12.41
C GLY A 138 -3.24 -16.21 -13.82
N VAL A 139 -4.38 -16.86 -13.92
CA VAL A 139 -5.01 -17.23 -15.20
C VAL A 139 -6.50 -16.94 -15.15
N ASP A 140 -7.06 -16.52 -16.29
CA ASP A 140 -8.50 -16.40 -16.46
C ASP A 140 -9.18 -17.77 -16.71
N SER A 141 -10.49 -17.79 -16.80
CA SER A 141 -11.27 -19.02 -17.07
C SER A 141 -10.99 -19.66 -18.44
N LYS A 142 -10.31 -18.94 -19.34
CA LYS A 142 -9.94 -19.42 -20.69
C LYS A 142 -8.48 -19.90 -20.72
N GLY A 143 -7.76 -19.81 -19.58
CA GLY A 143 -6.34 -20.16 -19.49
C GLY A 143 -5.38 -19.06 -19.95
N ASN A 144 -5.86 -17.84 -20.22
CA ASN A 144 -4.96 -16.73 -20.52
C ASN A 144 -4.26 -16.26 -19.25
N ILE A 145 -2.96 -15.95 -19.36
CA ILE A 145 -2.20 -15.35 -18.27
C ILE A 145 -2.78 -13.96 -17.97
N THR A 146 -2.91 -13.65 -16.69
CA THR A 146 -3.34 -12.34 -16.18
C THR A 146 -2.34 -11.85 -15.15
N THR A 147 -2.22 -10.52 -15.01
CA THR A 147 -1.44 -9.91 -13.94
C THR A 147 -2.32 -9.08 -13.01
N LEU A 148 -1.94 -9.05 -11.72
CA LEU A 148 -2.74 -8.45 -10.65
C LEU A 148 -2.53 -6.94 -10.49
N GLY A 149 -1.61 -6.38 -11.26
CA GLY A 149 -1.23 -4.98 -11.15
C GLY A 149 -0.28 -4.70 -9.98
N ARG A 150 -0.08 -3.44 -9.66
CA ARG A 150 0.89 -3.00 -8.64
C ARG A 150 0.62 -3.65 -7.28
N GLY A 151 1.67 -4.17 -6.62
CA GLY A 151 1.56 -4.92 -5.35
C GLY A 151 0.94 -6.31 -5.50
N GLY A 152 0.88 -6.84 -6.72
CA GLY A 152 0.28 -8.14 -6.99
C GLY A 152 0.96 -9.31 -6.28
N SER A 153 2.28 -9.26 -6.04
CA SER A 153 2.97 -10.31 -5.29
C SER A 153 2.58 -10.34 -3.82
N ASP A 154 2.35 -9.16 -3.17
CA ASP A 154 1.82 -9.09 -1.81
C ASP A 154 0.42 -9.68 -1.76
N THR A 155 -0.42 -9.31 -2.73
CA THR A 155 -1.78 -9.86 -2.88
C THR A 155 -1.77 -11.37 -3.10
N THR A 156 -0.85 -11.89 -3.92
CA THR A 156 -0.68 -13.34 -4.13
C THR A 156 -0.33 -14.07 -2.82
N ALA A 157 0.62 -13.52 -2.05
CA ALA A 157 1.05 -14.13 -0.79
C ALA A 157 -0.09 -14.20 0.24
N VAL A 158 -0.81 -13.10 0.42
CA VAL A 158 -1.95 -13.04 1.35
C VAL A 158 -3.08 -13.95 0.88
N ALA A 159 -3.36 -14.01 -0.42
CA ALA A 159 -4.39 -14.88 -0.98
C ALA A 159 -4.05 -16.37 -0.79
N LEU A 160 -2.78 -16.76 -0.96
CA LEU A 160 -2.30 -18.10 -0.67
C LEU A 160 -2.40 -18.43 0.81
N ALA A 161 -1.99 -17.49 1.68
CA ALA A 161 -2.10 -17.66 3.13
C ALA A 161 -3.56 -17.87 3.56
N ALA A 162 -4.50 -17.09 3.01
CA ALA A 162 -5.93 -17.25 3.27
C ALA A 162 -6.48 -18.60 2.74
N ALA A 163 -6.11 -18.99 1.52
CA ALA A 163 -6.63 -20.22 0.90
C ALA A 163 -6.10 -21.50 1.56
N LEU A 164 -4.96 -21.41 2.23
CA LEU A 164 -4.28 -22.53 2.87
C LEU A 164 -4.43 -22.54 4.38
N ASP A 165 -5.13 -21.55 4.97
CA ASP A 165 -5.24 -21.34 6.42
C ASP A 165 -3.87 -21.29 7.10
N ALA A 166 -2.96 -20.47 6.52
CA ALA A 166 -1.62 -20.31 7.05
C ALA A 166 -1.62 -19.55 8.39
N ASP A 167 -0.72 -19.95 9.29
CA ASP A 167 -0.61 -19.34 10.62
C ASP A 167 -0.12 -17.89 10.56
N GLU A 168 0.76 -17.55 9.59
CA GLU A 168 1.26 -16.19 9.38
C GLU A 168 1.66 -15.98 7.91
N CYS A 169 1.40 -14.77 7.40
CA CYS A 169 1.96 -14.28 6.14
C CYS A 169 3.04 -13.23 6.42
N GLN A 170 4.26 -13.47 5.99
CA GLN A 170 5.42 -12.61 6.20
C GLN A 170 5.78 -11.86 4.92
N ILE A 171 5.75 -10.54 4.95
CA ILE A 171 6.15 -9.69 3.83
C ILE A 171 7.55 -9.13 4.10
N TYR A 172 8.53 -9.64 3.37
CA TYR A 172 9.90 -9.16 3.41
C TYR A 172 10.10 -8.03 2.42
N THR A 173 10.62 -6.90 2.93
CA THR A 173 10.82 -5.65 2.19
C THR A 173 12.16 -5.01 2.57
N ASP A 174 12.43 -3.80 2.11
CA ASP A 174 13.64 -3.03 2.40
C ASP A 174 13.57 -2.18 3.69
N VAL A 175 12.44 -2.23 4.39
CA VAL A 175 12.28 -1.58 5.71
C VAL A 175 12.10 -2.61 6.83
N LYS A 176 12.40 -2.21 8.08
CA LYS A 176 12.32 -3.12 9.25
C LYS A 176 10.89 -3.47 9.67
N GLY A 177 9.91 -2.69 9.22
CA GLY A 177 8.50 -2.81 9.58
C GLY A 177 7.77 -1.49 9.36
N VAL A 178 6.66 -1.29 10.08
CA VAL A 178 5.86 -0.07 10.06
C VAL A 178 6.32 0.83 11.20
N TYR A 179 6.54 2.11 10.90
CA TYR A 179 6.98 3.12 11.86
C TYR A 179 5.85 4.11 12.16
N THR A 180 5.95 4.80 13.29
CA THR A 180 5.02 5.89 13.67
C THR A 180 4.99 7.03 12.66
N THR A 181 6.04 7.21 11.87
CA THR A 181 6.11 8.04 10.65
C THR A 181 7.33 7.61 9.83
N ASP A 182 7.60 8.27 8.70
CA ASP A 182 8.80 7.98 7.88
C ASP A 182 10.09 8.37 8.64
N PRO A 183 10.97 7.40 8.96
CA PRO A 183 12.21 7.68 9.70
C PRO A 183 13.19 8.58 8.94
N ARG A 184 12.99 8.79 7.63
CA ARG A 184 13.77 9.77 6.85
C ARG A 184 13.35 11.22 7.13
N VAL A 185 12.15 11.43 7.68
CA VAL A 185 11.62 12.74 8.07
C VAL A 185 11.79 12.99 9.56
N VAL A 186 11.59 11.93 10.37
CA VAL A 186 11.70 11.97 11.84
C VAL A 186 12.62 10.84 12.28
N GLU A 187 13.84 11.19 12.69
CA GLU A 187 14.89 10.19 12.97
C GLU A 187 14.56 9.27 14.16
N ASP A 188 13.82 9.75 15.14
CA ASP A 188 13.35 9.02 16.32
C ASP A 188 11.98 8.35 16.12
N ALA A 189 11.52 8.21 14.87
CA ALA A 189 10.29 7.46 14.58
C ALA A 189 10.38 6.03 15.12
N LYS A 190 9.41 5.64 15.93
CA LYS A 190 9.38 4.33 16.60
C LYS A 190 8.89 3.23 15.66
N LEU A 191 9.57 2.10 15.67
CA LEU A 191 9.09 0.87 15.03
C LEU A 191 7.92 0.30 15.83
N LEU A 192 6.78 0.13 15.18
CA LEU A 192 5.58 -0.47 15.79
C LEU A 192 5.75 -1.98 15.88
N SER A 193 5.56 -2.54 17.06
CA SER A 193 5.53 -4.01 17.25
C SER A 193 4.25 -4.62 16.69
N ASN A 194 3.12 -3.92 16.85
CA ASN A 194 1.81 -4.31 16.36
C ASN A 194 1.04 -3.10 15.84
N ILE A 195 0.13 -3.36 14.88
CA ILE A 195 -0.82 -2.38 14.35
C ILE A 195 -2.08 -3.12 13.91
N THR A 196 -3.24 -2.48 13.99
CA THR A 196 -4.50 -3.07 13.50
C THR A 196 -4.58 -3.01 11.97
N PHE A 197 -5.41 -3.88 11.37
CA PHE A 197 -5.68 -3.79 9.93
C PHE A 197 -6.31 -2.45 9.54
N GLU A 198 -7.17 -1.89 10.38
CA GLU A 198 -7.82 -0.61 10.11
C GLU A 198 -6.78 0.53 10.03
N GLU A 199 -5.87 0.62 11.01
CA GLU A 199 -4.80 1.60 11.03
C GLU A 199 -3.83 1.41 9.86
N MET A 200 -3.44 0.16 9.57
CA MET A 200 -2.54 -0.14 8.46
C MET A 200 -3.15 0.24 7.10
N LEU A 201 -4.46 0.00 6.91
CA LEU A 201 -5.19 0.45 5.72
C LEU A 201 -5.14 1.97 5.56
N GLU A 202 -5.42 2.70 6.63
CA GLU A 202 -5.36 4.16 6.60
C GLU A 202 -3.92 4.65 6.33
N LEU A 203 -2.91 4.13 7.04
CA LEU A 203 -1.51 4.50 6.80
C LEU A 203 -1.09 4.20 5.35
N SER A 204 -1.46 3.04 4.81
CA SER A 204 -1.15 2.66 3.43
C SER A 204 -1.85 3.57 2.40
N SER A 205 -3.08 3.98 2.66
CA SER A 205 -3.85 4.88 1.80
C SER A 205 -3.32 6.31 1.82
N LEU A 206 -2.68 6.70 2.92
CA LEU A 206 -2.22 8.07 3.18
C LEU A 206 -0.74 8.31 2.87
N GLY A 207 -0.06 7.35 2.23
CA GLY A 207 1.29 7.53 1.73
C GLY A 207 2.38 6.70 2.43
N ALA A 208 2.07 5.93 3.47
CA ALA A 208 3.00 4.95 4.04
C ALA A 208 3.16 3.76 3.08
N LYS A 209 4.15 3.86 2.17
CA LYS A 209 4.37 2.91 1.05
C LYS A 209 4.99 1.57 1.48
N VAL A 210 4.70 1.08 2.69
CA VAL A 210 5.27 -0.17 3.22
C VAL A 210 4.54 -1.39 2.65
N LEU A 211 3.21 -1.33 2.59
CA LEU A 211 2.34 -2.37 2.06
C LEU A 211 1.36 -1.81 1.03
N GLN A 212 0.95 -2.66 0.11
CA GLN A 212 -0.12 -2.32 -0.83
C GLN A 212 -1.48 -2.44 -0.16
N ILE A 213 -2.32 -1.42 -0.32
CA ILE A 213 -3.67 -1.33 0.27
C ILE A 213 -4.46 -2.62 0.02
N ARG A 214 -4.49 -3.11 -1.22
CA ARG A 214 -5.20 -4.32 -1.62
C ARG A 214 -4.76 -5.58 -0.86
N ALA A 215 -3.48 -5.71 -0.53
CA ALA A 215 -2.98 -6.83 0.25
C ALA A 215 -3.46 -6.74 1.71
N VAL A 216 -3.46 -5.53 2.30
CA VAL A 216 -3.95 -5.28 3.65
C VAL A 216 -5.47 -5.53 3.73
N GLU A 217 -6.25 -5.02 2.75
CA GLU A 217 -7.70 -5.30 2.65
C GLU A 217 -8.00 -6.80 2.61
N PHE A 218 -7.24 -7.52 1.79
CA PHE A 218 -7.41 -8.96 1.65
C PHE A 218 -7.06 -9.70 2.95
N ALA A 219 -5.94 -9.34 3.59
CA ALA A 219 -5.54 -9.90 4.88
C ALA A 219 -6.57 -9.63 5.97
N GLY A 220 -7.09 -8.41 6.07
CA GLY A 220 -8.15 -8.04 7.03
C GLY A 220 -9.45 -8.80 6.78
N LYS A 221 -9.88 -8.93 5.52
CA LYS A 221 -11.09 -9.68 5.14
C LYS A 221 -11.03 -11.16 5.55
N TYR A 222 -9.89 -11.80 5.36
CA TYR A 222 -9.70 -13.22 5.66
C TYR A 222 -9.02 -13.46 7.02
N LYS A 223 -8.74 -12.40 7.78
CA LYS A 223 -8.10 -12.44 9.12
C LYS A 223 -6.75 -13.16 9.11
N VAL A 224 -5.98 -13.02 8.04
CA VAL A 224 -4.64 -13.58 7.93
C VAL A 224 -3.67 -12.72 8.73
N PRO A 225 -3.01 -13.25 9.79
CA PRO A 225 -1.96 -12.52 10.49
C PRO A 225 -0.84 -12.16 9.50
N LEU A 226 -0.53 -10.86 9.41
CA LEU A 226 0.42 -10.34 8.44
C LEU A 226 1.60 -9.71 9.18
N ARG A 227 2.84 -10.10 8.85
CA ARG A 227 4.03 -9.50 9.45
C ARG A 227 4.92 -8.86 8.41
N VAL A 228 5.32 -7.62 8.67
CA VAL A 228 6.30 -6.90 7.83
C VAL A 228 7.68 -7.03 8.45
N LEU A 229 8.63 -7.45 7.62
CA LEU A 229 10.00 -7.77 8.04
C LEU A 229 11.02 -7.20 7.05
N SER A 230 12.24 -6.95 7.53
CA SER A 230 13.35 -6.62 6.63
C SER A 230 13.93 -7.86 5.96
N SER A 231 14.22 -7.72 4.66
CA SER A 231 15.01 -8.73 3.93
C SER A 231 16.48 -8.72 4.31
N PHE A 232 16.97 -7.61 4.86
CA PHE A 232 18.41 -7.33 5.02
C PHE A 232 18.88 -7.35 6.47
N GLU A 233 17.99 -7.08 7.42
CA GLU A 233 18.29 -7.00 8.83
C GLU A 233 17.39 -7.96 9.62
N ALA A 234 17.95 -8.57 10.66
CA ALA A 234 17.16 -9.36 11.60
C ALA A 234 16.34 -8.45 12.52
N GLY A 235 15.17 -8.89 12.90
CA GLY A 235 14.32 -8.13 13.82
C GLY A 235 12.90 -8.73 13.90
N PRO A 236 12.08 -8.31 14.88
CA PRO A 236 10.74 -8.83 15.08
C PRO A 236 9.73 -8.35 14.02
N GLY A 237 10.06 -7.28 13.29
CA GLY A 237 9.14 -6.63 12.36
C GLY A 237 7.92 -6.02 13.04
N THR A 238 6.87 -5.79 12.25
CA THR A 238 5.57 -5.31 12.70
C THR A 238 4.50 -6.35 12.40
N LEU A 239 3.76 -6.79 13.40
CA LEU A 239 2.61 -7.67 13.24
C LEU A 239 1.36 -6.83 12.97
N ILE A 240 0.59 -7.20 11.95
CA ILE A 240 -0.69 -6.59 11.60
C ILE A 240 -1.77 -7.64 11.84
N ASN A 241 -2.69 -7.37 12.73
CA ASN A 241 -3.75 -8.31 13.12
C ASN A 241 -5.06 -7.59 13.49
N VAL A 242 -6.08 -8.34 13.87
CA VAL A 242 -7.41 -7.82 14.22
C VAL A 242 -7.40 -7.12 15.58
N GLU A 243 -6.59 -7.60 16.52
CA GLU A 243 -6.68 -7.23 17.94
C GLU A 243 -5.74 -6.09 18.34
N GLY A 244 -4.85 -5.63 17.43
CA GLY A 244 -3.84 -4.63 17.78
C GLY A 244 -2.85 -5.15 18.85
N GLY A 245 -2.39 -4.26 19.71
CA GLY A 245 -1.48 -4.61 20.80
C GLY A 245 -2.18 -5.27 22.00
N SER A 246 -1.44 -6.03 22.76
CA SER A 246 -1.94 -6.69 23.99
C SER A 246 -2.02 -5.76 25.22
N SER A 247 -1.87 -4.45 25.06
CA SER A 247 -1.98 -3.51 26.19
C SER A 247 -3.44 -3.17 26.48
N MET A 248 -3.80 -3.05 27.77
CA MET A 248 -5.15 -2.68 28.19
C MET A 248 -5.56 -1.28 27.74
N GLU A 249 -4.60 -0.40 27.43
CA GLU A 249 -4.82 0.92 26.85
C GLU A 249 -3.92 1.06 25.62
N GLU A 250 -4.54 1.13 24.43
CA GLU A 250 -3.85 1.40 23.19
C GLU A 250 -3.54 2.91 23.08
N PRO A 251 -2.40 3.30 22.50
CA PRO A 251 -2.12 4.71 22.25
C PRO A 251 -3.21 5.30 21.36
N ALA A 252 -3.60 6.53 21.67
CA ALA A 252 -4.66 7.22 20.92
C ALA A 252 -4.31 7.39 19.44
N ILE A 253 -3.01 7.47 19.10
CA ILE A 253 -2.46 7.64 17.75
C ILE A 253 -1.42 6.57 17.50
N ALA A 254 -1.61 5.81 16.43
CA ALA A 254 -0.65 4.81 15.95
C ALA A 254 0.48 5.45 15.13
N GLY A 255 0.18 6.52 14.37
CA GLY A 255 1.19 7.18 13.58
C GLY A 255 0.72 8.37 12.77
N ILE A 256 1.68 8.96 12.05
CA ILE A 256 1.50 10.10 11.15
C ILE A 256 1.89 9.68 9.74
N ALA A 257 0.92 9.70 8.83
CA ALA A 257 1.15 9.54 7.41
C ALA A 257 1.10 10.89 6.69
N PHE A 258 1.77 10.97 5.55
CA PHE A 258 1.72 12.17 4.72
C PHE A 258 1.83 11.81 3.23
N GLU A 259 1.18 12.64 2.40
CA GLU A 259 1.27 12.51 0.94
C GLU A 259 1.73 13.86 0.34
N ARG A 260 2.82 13.80 -0.45
CA ARG A 260 3.37 14.97 -1.13
C ARG A 260 2.76 15.20 -2.50
N ASP A 261 2.28 14.12 -3.14
CA ASP A 261 1.76 14.13 -4.51
C ASP A 261 0.28 14.53 -4.55
N GLU A 262 -0.01 15.74 -4.05
CA GLU A 262 -1.36 16.29 -3.98
C GLU A 262 -1.43 17.64 -4.69
N ALA A 263 -2.55 17.89 -5.37
CA ALA A 263 -2.95 19.19 -5.89
C ALA A 263 -4.39 19.47 -5.48
N LYS A 264 -4.66 20.68 -4.99
CA LYS A 264 -6.00 21.10 -4.56
C LYS A 264 -6.69 21.86 -5.68
N LEU A 265 -7.90 21.46 -6.01
CA LEU A 265 -8.82 22.23 -6.85
C LEU A 265 -9.97 22.79 -6.01
N ASN A 266 -10.43 23.95 -6.39
CA ASN A 266 -11.61 24.58 -5.81
C ASN A 266 -12.47 25.12 -6.95
N ILE A 267 -13.74 24.75 -6.98
CA ILE A 267 -14.77 25.39 -7.80
C ILE A 267 -15.71 26.15 -6.86
N SER A 268 -15.76 27.47 -7.03
CA SER A 268 -16.50 28.34 -6.14
C SER A 268 -17.76 28.90 -6.77
N GLY A 269 -18.76 29.14 -5.92
CA GLY A 269 -20.01 29.78 -6.29
C GLY A 269 -20.92 28.92 -7.17
N VAL A 270 -20.89 27.60 -7.01
CA VAL A 270 -21.87 26.70 -7.67
C VAL A 270 -23.22 26.79 -6.97
N PRO A 271 -24.37 26.66 -7.66
CA PRO A 271 -25.70 26.71 -7.04
C PRO A 271 -25.86 25.62 -5.96
N ASP A 272 -26.52 25.98 -4.86
CA ASP A 272 -26.89 24.99 -3.82
C ASP A 272 -28.17 24.24 -4.24
N ILE A 273 -28.01 23.23 -5.07
CA ILE A 273 -29.07 22.39 -5.58
C ILE A 273 -28.69 20.90 -5.52
N PRO A 274 -29.68 20.00 -5.34
CA PRO A 274 -29.44 18.57 -5.39
C PRO A 274 -28.73 18.14 -6.67
N GLY A 275 -27.68 17.29 -6.49
CA GLY A 275 -26.90 16.74 -7.60
C GLY A 275 -25.72 17.60 -8.06
N ILE A 276 -25.46 18.79 -7.47
CA ILE A 276 -24.37 19.66 -7.89
C ILE A 276 -23.00 18.98 -7.71
N ALA A 277 -22.79 18.28 -6.59
CA ALA A 277 -21.54 17.54 -6.34
C ALA A 277 -21.29 16.48 -7.43
N TYR A 278 -22.33 15.75 -7.85
CA TYR A 278 -22.20 14.79 -8.96
C TYR A 278 -21.82 15.48 -10.28
N LYS A 279 -22.42 16.63 -10.57
CA LYS A 279 -22.10 17.39 -11.79
C LYS A 279 -20.66 17.91 -11.81
N VAL A 280 -20.06 18.15 -10.65
CA VAL A 280 -18.65 18.56 -10.52
C VAL A 280 -17.71 17.35 -10.58
N ILE A 281 -17.96 16.33 -9.78
CA ILE A 281 -17.05 15.20 -9.59
C ILE A 281 -17.24 14.10 -10.66
N GLY A 282 -18.46 13.90 -11.16
CA GLY A 282 -18.79 12.86 -12.15
C GLY A 282 -17.89 12.89 -13.38
N PRO A 283 -17.77 14.02 -14.10
CA PRO A 283 -16.90 14.13 -15.26
C PRO A 283 -15.39 13.87 -14.97
N VAL A 284 -14.94 14.21 -13.76
CA VAL A 284 -13.56 13.92 -13.30
C VAL A 284 -13.38 12.41 -13.13
N SER A 285 -14.35 11.74 -12.51
CA SER A 285 -14.34 10.29 -12.32
C SER A 285 -14.47 9.52 -13.64
N GLU A 286 -15.31 10.00 -14.58
CA GLU A 286 -15.44 9.43 -15.92
C GLU A 286 -14.15 9.51 -16.75
N ALA A 287 -13.32 10.51 -16.47
CA ALA A 287 -11.97 10.63 -17.04
C ALA A 287 -10.94 9.68 -16.38
N GLY A 288 -11.37 8.86 -15.41
CA GLY A 288 -10.51 7.91 -14.69
C GLY A 288 -9.58 8.58 -13.66
N ILE A 289 -9.89 9.80 -13.23
CA ILE A 289 -9.10 10.55 -12.24
C ILE A 289 -9.61 10.23 -10.85
N GLU A 290 -8.71 9.84 -9.97
CA GLU A 290 -9.00 9.60 -8.55
C GLU A 290 -9.08 10.92 -7.79
N VAL A 291 -10.19 11.10 -7.06
CA VAL A 291 -10.42 12.26 -6.18
C VAL A 291 -10.28 11.78 -4.74
N ASP A 292 -9.53 12.52 -3.92
CA ASP A 292 -9.31 12.16 -2.51
C ASP A 292 -10.14 13.07 -1.59
N VAL A 293 -9.54 14.01 -0.88
CA VAL A 293 -10.25 14.90 0.05
C VAL A 293 -11.34 15.68 -0.69
N ILE A 294 -12.60 15.56 -0.27
CA ILE A 294 -13.73 16.34 -0.82
C ILE A 294 -14.36 17.12 0.32
N VAL A 295 -14.41 18.45 0.17
CA VAL A 295 -15.05 19.36 1.13
C VAL A 295 -16.00 20.27 0.38
N GLN A 296 -17.27 20.27 0.79
CA GLN A 296 -18.30 21.20 0.31
C GLN A 296 -18.68 22.15 1.44
N SER A 297 -18.71 23.44 1.15
CA SER A 297 -19.13 24.47 2.11
C SER A 297 -20.18 25.37 1.50
N ALA A 298 -21.27 25.60 2.26
CA ALA A 298 -22.31 26.54 1.85
C ALA A 298 -21.85 27.98 2.10
N ALA A 299 -22.05 28.86 1.13
CA ALA A 299 -21.84 30.28 1.25
C ALA A 299 -23.15 31.01 1.61
N ALA A 300 -23.02 32.18 2.21
CA ALA A 300 -24.20 32.96 2.65
C ALA A 300 -25.11 33.46 1.51
N ASP A 301 -24.60 33.43 0.27
CA ASP A 301 -25.32 33.87 -0.93
C ASP A 301 -26.14 32.77 -1.64
N GLY A 302 -26.30 31.61 -0.97
CA GLY A 302 -27.03 30.46 -1.54
C GLY A 302 -26.24 29.70 -2.61
N THR A 303 -24.93 29.87 -2.62
CA THR A 303 -24.00 29.07 -3.43
C THR A 303 -23.16 28.12 -2.57
N ASN A 304 -22.48 27.17 -3.19
CA ASN A 304 -21.52 26.29 -2.55
C ASN A 304 -20.14 26.48 -3.16
N ASP A 305 -19.12 26.25 -2.33
CA ASP A 305 -17.77 26.01 -2.77
C ASP A 305 -17.45 24.53 -2.59
N ILE A 306 -16.88 23.90 -3.64
CA ILE A 306 -16.43 22.51 -3.59
C ILE A 306 -14.93 22.50 -3.79
N SER A 307 -14.21 22.00 -2.78
CA SER A 307 -12.76 21.79 -2.82
C SER A 307 -12.46 20.30 -2.78
N PHE A 308 -11.50 19.86 -3.56
CA PHE A 308 -11.03 18.48 -3.52
C PHE A 308 -9.56 18.39 -3.94
N THR A 309 -8.94 17.24 -3.67
CA THR A 309 -7.57 16.97 -4.09
C THR A 309 -7.50 15.86 -5.12
N VAL A 310 -6.50 15.93 -5.98
CA VAL A 310 -6.14 14.91 -6.97
C VAL A 310 -4.62 14.76 -7.00
N LYS A 311 -4.10 13.70 -7.62
CA LYS A 311 -2.66 13.58 -7.87
C LYS A 311 -2.17 14.73 -8.76
N ARG A 312 -0.93 15.19 -8.55
CA ARG A 312 -0.35 16.29 -9.36
C ARG A 312 -0.31 16.00 -10.85
N ALA A 313 -0.10 14.74 -11.22
CA ALA A 313 -0.11 14.33 -12.63
C ALA A 313 -1.46 14.62 -13.32
N ASP A 314 -2.56 14.58 -12.58
CA ASP A 314 -3.92 14.70 -13.12
C ASP A 314 -4.50 16.13 -12.97
N CYS A 315 -3.79 17.02 -12.28
CA CYS A 315 -4.34 18.32 -11.88
C CYS A 315 -4.67 19.26 -13.07
N ASP A 316 -3.86 19.25 -14.13
CA ASP A 316 -4.11 20.10 -15.29
C ASP A 316 -5.29 19.57 -16.13
N SER A 317 -5.40 18.27 -16.30
CA SER A 317 -6.56 17.62 -16.92
C SER A 317 -7.84 17.90 -16.13
N THR A 318 -7.77 17.73 -14.80
CA THR A 318 -8.90 18.01 -13.89
C THR A 318 -9.33 19.49 -14.01
N LYS A 319 -8.35 20.42 -14.00
CA LYS A 319 -8.65 21.83 -14.15
C LYS A 319 -9.34 22.13 -15.48
N SER A 320 -8.89 21.54 -16.58
CA SER A 320 -9.50 21.71 -17.90
C SER A 320 -10.94 21.20 -17.94
N ILE A 321 -11.21 20.05 -17.29
CA ILE A 321 -12.57 19.53 -17.15
C ILE A 321 -13.45 20.52 -16.39
N LEU A 322 -12.99 21.00 -15.23
CA LEU A 322 -13.76 21.95 -14.41
C LEU A 322 -13.97 23.28 -15.12
N ASP A 323 -12.96 23.82 -15.81
CA ASP A 323 -13.07 25.07 -16.58
C ASP A 323 -14.17 24.98 -17.67
N SER A 324 -14.31 23.82 -18.32
CA SER A 324 -15.37 23.59 -19.30
C SER A 324 -16.78 23.57 -18.70
N LEU A 325 -16.90 23.25 -17.40
CA LEU A 325 -18.17 23.16 -16.69
C LEU A 325 -18.61 24.50 -16.03
N VAL A 326 -17.71 25.50 -15.96
CA VAL A 326 -17.98 26.76 -15.24
C VAL A 326 -19.28 27.41 -15.69
N SER A 327 -19.51 27.51 -17.00
CA SER A 327 -20.72 28.15 -17.55
C SER A 327 -21.99 27.34 -17.25
N ASP A 328 -21.95 26.04 -17.45
CA ASP A 328 -23.09 25.14 -17.26
C ASP A 328 -23.50 25.05 -15.78
N LEU A 329 -22.52 25.08 -14.90
CA LEU A 329 -22.70 25.06 -13.45
C LEU A 329 -22.97 26.45 -12.87
N LYS A 330 -22.90 27.50 -13.67
CA LYS A 330 -22.97 28.91 -13.22
C LYS A 330 -21.97 29.21 -12.09
N ALA A 331 -20.83 28.54 -12.12
CA ALA A 331 -19.77 28.73 -11.13
C ALA A 331 -19.05 30.08 -11.34
N LYS A 332 -18.51 30.63 -10.27
CA LYS A 332 -17.77 31.89 -10.31
C LYS A 332 -16.34 31.69 -10.82
N LYS A 333 -15.65 30.66 -10.33
CA LYS A 333 -14.22 30.47 -10.56
C LYS A 333 -13.76 29.04 -10.28
N VAL A 334 -12.77 28.58 -11.04
CA VAL A 334 -11.94 27.41 -10.71
C VAL A 334 -10.54 27.87 -10.29
N ALA A 335 -10.05 27.38 -9.16
CA ALA A 335 -8.71 27.61 -8.67
C ALA A 335 -7.96 26.28 -8.52
N LEU A 336 -6.65 26.31 -8.81
CA LEU A 336 -5.74 25.17 -8.69
C LEU A 336 -4.54 25.59 -7.86
N ASP A 337 -4.22 24.81 -6.81
CA ASP A 337 -3.00 24.92 -6.04
C ASP A 337 -2.22 23.59 -6.10
N LYS A 338 -1.04 23.64 -6.73
CA LYS A 338 -0.11 22.51 -6.91
C LYS A 338 0.90 22.36 -5.76
N LYS A 339 0.92 23.32 -4.82
CA LYS A 339 1.91 23.39 -3.74
C LYS A 339 1.32 23.02 -2.40
N VAL A 340 0.54 21.94 -2.38
CA VAL A 340 -0.08 21.43 -1.18
C VAL A 340 0.41 20.02 -0.89
N CYS A 341 0.28 19.63 0.37
CA CYS A 341 0.48 18.26 0.83
C CYS A 341 -0.58 17.92 1.87
N LYS A 342 -0.79 16.63 2.10
CA LYS A 342 -1.70 16.12 3.12
C LYS A 342 -0.90 15.51 4.27
N VAL A 343 -1.24 15.86 5.51
CA VAL A 343 -0.70 15.27 6.75
C VAL A 343 -1.85 14.70 7.56
N SER A 344 -1.71 13.47 8.03
CA SER A 344 -2.78 12.73 8.68
C SER A 344 -2.30 12.06 9.96
N LEU A 345 -3.03 12.25 11.05
CA LEU A 345 -2.95 11.42 12.25
C LEU A 345 -3.83 10.20 12.06
N VAL A 346 -3.34 9.03 12.43
CA VAL A 346 -4.08 7.75 12.34
C VAL A 346 -4.00 7.03 13.68
N GLY A 347 -5.13 6.50 14.16
CA GLY A 347 -5.18 5.68 15.37
C GLY A 347 -6.60 5.34 15.78
N VAL A 348 -6.87 4.07 16.08
CA VAL A 348 -8.20 3.60 16.55
C VAL A 348 -8.58 4.20 17.91
N GLY A 349 -7.60 4.56 18.73
CA GLY A 349 -7.84 5.20 20.02
C GLY A 349 -8.46 6.60 19.92
N MET A 350 -8.43 7.26 18.76
CA MET A 350 -9.07 8.56 18.57
C MET A 350 -10.60 8.52 18.77
N ARG A 351 -11.23 7.35 18.60
CA ARG A 351 -12.67 7.16 18.85
C ARG A 351 -13.09 7.53 20.29
N SER A 352 -12.21 7.31 21.25
CA SER A 352 -12.48 7.53 22.68
C SER A 352 -11.78 8.73 23.28
N HIS A 353 -10.91 9.42 22.54
CA HIS A 353 -10.10 10.53 23.06
C HIS A 353 -10.52 11.87 22.45
N ALA A 354 -11.26 12.67 23.22
CA ALA A 354 -11.58 14.04 22.83
C ALA A 354 -10.33 14.93 22.87
N GLY A 355 -10.23 15.88 21.94
CA GLY A 355 -9.20 16.92 21.95
C GLY A 355 -8.01 16.69 21.02
N ILE A 356 -7.85 15.53 20.39
CA ILE A 356 -6.75 15.25 19.45
C ILE A 356 -6.73 16.26 18.30
N ALA A 357 -7.89 16.55 17.69
CA ALA A 357 -7.99 17.56 16.64
C ALA A 357 -7.54 18.95 17.13
N SER A 358 -7.99 19.33 18.33
CA SER A 358 -7.63 20.62 18.94
C SER A 358 -6.12 20.73 19.18
N GLU A 359 -5.49 19.69 19.68
CA GLU A 359 -4.04 19.68 19.92
C GLU A 359 -3.25 19.67 18.60
N MET A 360 -3.71 18.93 17.58
CA MET A 360 -3.15 18.99 16.23
C MET A 360 -3.19 20.43 15.68
N PHE A 361 -4.35 21.09 15.74
CA PHE A 361 -4.49 22.44 15.21
C PHE A 361 -3.69 23.48 16.00
N LYS A 362 -3.63 23.34 17.32
CA LYS A 362 -2.81 24.18 18.20
C LYS A 362 -1.32 24.04 17.88
N THR A 363 -0.85 22.83 17.64
CA THR A 363 0.54 22.58 17.27
C THR A 363 0.88 23.24 15.94
N LEU A 364 0.06 23.04 14.91
CA LEU A 364 0.26 23.67 13.60
C LEU A 364 0.21 25.20 13.68
N ALA A 365 -0.69 25.75 14.49
CA ALA A 365 -0.80 27.21 14.70
C ALA A 365 0.46 27.79 15.37
N LYS A 366 1.05 27.10 16.36
CA LYS A 366 2.32 27.50 17.00
C LYS A 366 3.47 27.58 16.01
N GLU A 367 3.51 26.68 15.06
CA GLU A 367 4.51 26.64 13.99
C GLU A 367 4.20 27.61 12.83
N GLY A 368 3.11 28.38 12.93
CA GLY A 368 2.70 29.33 11.88
C GLY A 368 2.21 28.63 10.59
N ILE A 369 1.76 27.38 10.69
CA ILE A 369 1.28 26.59 9.56
C ILE A 369 -0.22 26.76 9.41
N ASN A 370 -0.63 27.33 8.26
CA ASN A 370 -2.04 27.52 7.94
C ASN A 370 -2.65 26.24 7.35
N ILE A 371 -3.83 25.86 7.85
CA ILE A 371 -4.61 24.72 7.39
C ILE A 371 -5.55 25.18 6.28
N GLN A 372 -5.51 24.52 5.13
CA GLN A 372 -6.33 24.84 3.97
C GLN A 372 -7.62 24.00 3.86
N LEU A 373 -7.55 22.71 4.22
CA LEU A 373 -8.68 21.78 4.29
C LEU A 373 -8.50 20.89 5.52
N ILE A 374 -9.63 20.45 6.07
CA ILE A 374 -9.69 19.47 7.17
C ILE A 374 -10.65 18.38 6.76
N THR A 375 -10.29 17.13 7.00
CA THR A 375 -11.19 15.98 6.91
C THR A 375 -10.94 15.03 8.07
N THR A 376 -12.00 14.42 8.57
CA THR A 376 -11.94 13.52 9.71
C THR A 376 -12.74 12.26 9.46
N SER A 377 -12.28 11.16 10.06
CA SER A 377 -13.06 9.94 10.24
C SER A 377 -12.95 9.50 11.70
N GLU A 378 -13.46 8.32 12.02
CA GLU A 378 -13.36 7.78 13.40
C GLU A 378 -11.92 7.52 13.85
N ILE A 379 -11.02 7.21 12.91
CA ILE A 379 -9.63 6.80 13.20
C ILE A 379 -8.58 7.67 12.48
N LYS A 380 -9.01 8.79 11.89
CA LYS A 380 -8.12 9.64 11.11
C LYS A 380 -8.52 11.12 11.20
N ILE A 381 -7.51 11.98 11.31
CA ILE A 381 -7.64 13.44 11.10
C ILE A 381 -6.60 13.84 10.07
N SER A 382 -7.05 14.38 8.94
CA SER A 382 -6.18 14.83 7.86
C SER A 382 -6.32 16.34 7.65
N VAL A 383 -5.19 16.99 7.42
CA VAL A 383 -5.13 18.40 7.03
C VAL A 383 -4.37 18.54 5.71
N VAL A 384 -4.83 19.47 4.89
CA VAL A 384 -4.09 19.92 3.71
C VAL A 384 -3.42 21.25 4.06
N ILE A 385 -2.11 21.31 3.85
CA ILE A 385 -1.25 22.46 4.15
C ILE A 385 -0.35 22.80 2.96
N GLU A 386 0.37 23.94 3.01
CA GLU A 386 1.40 24.21 2.00
C GLU A 386 2.54 23.19 2.10
N GLU A 387 2.98 22.68 0.97
CA GLU A 387 4.00 21.63 0.87
C GLU A 387 5.33 21.97 1.57
N LYS A 388 5.75 23.23 1.53
CA LYS A 388 6.99 23.67 2.17
C LYS A 388 7.06 23.42 3.69
N TYR A 389 5.90 23.27 4.33
CA TYR A 389 5.79 23.03 5.77
C TYR A 389 5.64 21.56 6.16
N LEU A 390 5.64 20.64 5.19
CA LEU A 390 5.36 19.24 5.45
C LEU A 390 6.24 18.65 6.56
N GLU A 391 7.56 18.75 6.43
CA GLU A 391 8.48 18.13 7.38
C GLU A 391 8.40 18.78 8.76
N LEU A 392 8.22 20.10 8.82
CA LEU A 392 8.02 20.82 10.08
C LEU A 392 6.72 20.33 10.75
N ALA A 393 5.62 20.23 10.01
CA ALA A 393 4.35 19.75 10.53
C ALA A 393 4.47 18.32 11.08
N VAL A 394 5.09 17.41 10.32
CA VAL A 394 5.25 16.02 10.73
C VAL A 394 6.09 15.92 12.01
N ARG A 395 7.25 16.62 12.09
CA ARG A 395 8.11 16.62 13.28
C ARG A 395 7.42 17.20 14.51
N SER A 396 6.76 18.34 14.36
CA SER A 396 6.08 19.00 15.49
C SER A 396 4.91 18.18 16.00
N LEU A 397 4.13 17.57 15.12
CA LEU A 397 3.04 16.66 15.50
C LEU A 397 3.57 15.39 16.15
N HIS A 398 4.63 14.78 15.59
CA HIS A 398 5.24 13.59 16.14
C HIS A 398 5.72 13.79 17.57
N SER A 399 6.40 14.90 17.82
CA SER A 399 6.82 15.30 19.17
C SER A 399 5.63 15.63 20.09
N THR A 400 4.61 16.34 19.60
CA THR A 400 3.42 16.71 20.40
C THR A 400 2.65 15.50 20.90
N PHE A 401 2.56 14.43 20.08
CA PHE A 401 1.84 13.21 20.42
C PHE A 401 2.72 12.11 21.00
N ASP A 402 3.98 12.41 21.35
CA ASP A 402 4.95 11.51 21.98
C ASP A 402 5.11 10.16 21.24
N LEU A 403 5.25 10.24 19.90
CA LEU A 403 5.36 9.07 19.02
C LEU A 403 6.81 8.58 18.82
N GLY A 404 7.78 9.21 19.49
CA GLY A 404 9.20 8.89 19.38
C GLY A 404 9.59 7.57 20.03
N ASP A 405 10.72 7.02 19.62
CA ASP A 405 11.32 5.87 20.29
C ASP A 405 11.99 6.34 21.60
N PRO A 406 11.51 5.90 22.77
CA PRO A 406 12.11 6.29 24.05
C PRO A 406 13.58 5.81 24.22
N ASN A 407 14.04 4.88 23.40
CA ASN A 407 15.41 4.38 23.40
C ASN A 407 16.32 5.02 22.34
N PHE A 408 15.83 6.02 21.62
CA PHE A 408 16.60 6.70 20.59
C PHE A 408 17.67 7.61 21.21
N ASN A 409 18.94 7.23 21.09
CA ASN A 409 20.06 7.97 21.69
C ASN A 409 20.76 8.95 20.73
N GLY A 410 20.25 9.19 19.54
CA GLY A 410 20.82 10.17 18.59
C GLY A 410 22.23 9.84 18.05
N GLU A 411 22.84 8.73 18.45
CA GLU A 411 24.18 8.30 18.05
C GLU A 411 24.09 7.26 16.93
N GLY A 412 23.85 7.73 15.70
CA GLY A 412 23.78 6.87 14.52
C GLY A 412 23.95 7.67 13.24
N LYS A 413 25.11 8.29 13.05
CA LYS A 413 25.59 8.77 11.74
C LYS A 413 26.79 8.00 11.30
#